data_bfcad798c291754ebc48d7ca6bca2367
#
_entry.id   bfcad798c291754ebc48d7ca6bca2367
#
_cell.length_a   1.000
_cell.length_b   1.000
_cell.length_c   1.000
_cell.angle_alpha   90.00
_cell.angle_beta   90.00
_cell.angle_gamma   90.00
#
_symmetry.space_group_name_H-M   'P 1'
#
loop_
_entity.id
_entity.type
_entity.pdbx_description
1 polymer ?
#
loop_
_entity_poly.entity_id
_entity_poly.type
_entity_poly.pdbx_seq_one_letter_code
_entity_poly.pdbx_strand_id
1 'polypeptide(L)'
;MKTKGTKKTKVNIVTLGCSKNTVDSEVLLTQLKGNGIEATHESQKDDSNIVVINTCGFIDNAKQESIDTILRYVDAKQEGLVEKVYVTGCLSQRYKDSLELEIPEVDSWFGTRDLSRLLKQLNANYKHELVGERILTNPSHFAYLKISEGCDRPCSFCAIPLMRG
;
A
#
# COMPACT_ATOMS: atom_id res chain seq x y z
N MET A 1 -23.56 26.39 -16.30
CA MET A 1 -22.64 25.81 -15.28
C MET A 1 -22.52 24.31 -15.53
N LYS A 2 -21.38 23.82 -16.01
CA LYS A 2 -21.14 22.38 -16.15
C LYS A 2 -20.81 21.84 -14.75
N THR A 3 -21.68 21.06 -14.16
CA THR A 3 -21.41 20.27 -12.95
C THR A 3 -20.21 19.34 -13.26
N LYS A 4 -19.06 19.60 -12.63
CA LYS A 4 -17.95 18.62 -12.60
C LYS A 4 -18.50 17.36 -11.92
N GLY A 5 -18.81 16.34 -12.70
CA GLY A 5 -19.11 15.02 -12.14
C GLY A 5 -17.94 14.59 -11.27
N THR A 6 -18.19 14.30 -10.01
CA THR A 6 -17.20 13.75 -9.11
C THR A 6 -16.72 12.42 -9.69
N LYS A 7 -15.49 12.40 -10.20
CA LYS A 7 -14.88 11.20 -10.75
C LYS A 7 -14.85 10.14 -9.64
N LYS A 8 -15.44 8.99 -9.88
CA LYS A 8 -15.55 7.91 -8.88
C LYS A 8 -14.14 7.47 -8.48
N THR A 9 -13.87 7.39 -7.18
CA THR A 9 -12.58 6.93 -6.67
C THR A 9 -12.36 5.47 -7.01
N LYS A 10 -11.29 5.18 -7.74
CA LYS A 10 -10.82 3.83 -8.07
C LYS A 10 -9.37 3.68 -7.59
N VAL A 11 -9.13 2.70 -6.76
CA VAL A 11 -7.83 2.45 -6.14
C VAL A 11 -7.21 1.19 -6.73
N ASN A 12 -5.97 1.27 -7.20
CA ASN A 12 -5.15 0.10 -7.51
C ASN A 12 -4.12 -0.11 -6.41
N ILE A 13 -4.07 -1.30 -5.83
CA ILE A 13 -3.09 -1.69 -4.82
C ILE A 13 -2.00 -2.50 -5.51
N VAL A 14 -0.77 -2.03 -5.42
CA VAL A 14 0.43 -2.71 -5.92
C VAL A 14 1.20 -3.25 -4.72
N THR A 15 1.52 -4.53 -4.73
CA THR A 15 2.17 -5.20 -3.60
C THR A 15 3.53 -5.72 -3.99
N LEU A 16 4.55 -5.30 -3.26
CA LEU A 16 5.93 -5.72 -3.46
C LEU A 16 6.43 -6.51 -2.24
N GLY A 17 7.33 -7.44 -2.49
CA GLY A 17 8.06 -8.16 -1.46
C GLY A 17 7.42 -9.47 -1.01
N CYS A 18 7.04 -9.58 0.26
CA CYS A 18 6.75 -10.86 0.89
C CYS A 18 5.25 -11.12 1.15
N SER A 19 4.93 -12.36 1.54
CA SER A 19 3.57 -12.78 1.92
C SER A 19 2.92 -11.94 3.01
N LYS A 20 3.69 -11.33 3.93
CA LYS A 20 3.14 -10.39 4.93
C LYS A 20 2.56 -9.15 4.26
N ASN A 21 3.26 -8.60 3.25
CA ASN A 21 2.76 -7.46 2.47
C ASN A 21 1.50 -7.85 1.68
N THR A 22 1.45 -9.07 1.12
CA THR A 22 0.25 -9.58 0.45
C THR A 22 -0.94 -9.58 1.42
N VAL A 23 -0.78 -10.11 2.62
CA VAL A 23 -1.84 -10.10 3.64
C VAL A 23 -2.28 -8.67 3.99
N ASP A 24 -1.35 -7.74 4.17
CA ASP A 24 -1.67 -6.35 4.50
C ASP A 24 -2.45 -5.67 3.34
N SER A 25 -2.08 -5.96 2.10
CA SER A 25 -2.79 -5.45 0.91
C SER A 25 -4.19 -6.05 0.76
N GLU A 26 -4.37 -7.33 1.07
CA GLU A 26 -5.67 -8.00 1.06
C GLU A 26 -6.59 -7.44 2.15
N VAL A 27 -6.06 -7.11 3.33
CA VAL A 27 -6.80 -6.41 4.38
C VAL A 27 -7.23 -5.01 3.92
N LEU A 28 -6.31 -4.24 3.31
CA LEU A 28 -6.62 -2.92 2.74
C LEU A 28 -7.71 -3.03 1.67
N LEU A 29 -7.58 -3.99 0.74
CA LEU A 29 -8.56 -4.24 -0.32
C LEU A 29 -9.95 -4.52 0.26
N THR A 30 -10.02 -5.35 1.30
CA THR A 30 -11.27 -5.70 1.99
C THR A 30 -11.90 -4.48 2.64
N GLN A 31 -11.11 -3.67 3.35
CA GLN A 31 -11.57 -2.45 3.99
C GLN A 31 -12.10 -1.44 2.96
N LEU A 32 -11.41 -1.24 1.84
CA LEU A 32 -11.85 -0.33 0.79
C LEU A 32 -13.18 -0.78 0.17
N LYS A 33 -13.29 -2.05 -0.21
CA LYS A 33 -14.53 -2.60 -0.77
C LYS A 33 -15.67 -2.56 0.23
N GLY A 34 -15.40 -2.83 1.51
CA GLY A 34 -16.38 -2.68 2.58
C GLY A 34 -16.89 -1.24 2.77
N ASN A 35 -16.12 -0.23 2.37
CA ASN A 35 -16.51 1.18 2.32
C ASN A 35 -17.15 1.59 0.98
N GLY A 36 -17.42 0.65 0.07
CA GLY A 36 -17.99 0.95 -1.24
C GLY A 36 -17.03 1.63 -2.22
N ILE A 37 -15.74 1.60 -1.93
CA ILE A 37 -14.70 2.12 -2.81
C ILE A 37 -14.29 1.04 -3.80
N GLU A 38 -14.27 1.38 -5.09
CA GLU A 38 -13.80 0.49 -6.13
C GLU A 38 -12.29 0.31 -5.99
N ALA A 39 -11.86 -0.91 -5.67
CA ALA A 39 -10.47 -1.24 -5.46
C ALA A 39 -10.08 -2.55 -6.15
N THR A 40 -8.89 -2.55 -6.74
CA THR A 40 -8.28 -3.68 -7.44
C THR A 40 -6.89 -3.96 -6.88
N HIS A 41 -6.40 -5.17 -7.09
CA HIS A 41 -5.05 -5.57 -6.72
C HIS A 41 -4.28 -5.90 -8.01
N GLU A 42 -3.13 -5.24 -8.19
CA GLU A 42 -2.23 -5.43 -9.34
C GLU A 42 -2.92 -5.37 -10.70
N SER A 43 -3.92 -4.50 -10.84
CA SER A 43 -4.60 -4.33 -12.10
C SER A 43 -3.68 -3.68 -13.14
N GLN A 44 -3.62 -4.29 -14.32
CA GLN A 44 -2.94 -3.73 -15.48
C GLN A 44 -3.83 -2.80 -16.30
N LYS A 45 -5.08 -2.60 -15.88
CA LYS A 45 -6.00 -1.66 -16.52
C LYS A 45 -5.72 -0.26 -15.99
N ASP A 46 -5.42 0.68 -16.87
CA ASP A 46 -5.12 2.09 -16.58
C ASP A 46 -6.38 2.91 -16.26
N ASP A 47 -7.30 2.37 -15.48
CA ASP A 47 -8.54 3.03 -15.14
C ASP A 47 -8.64 3.50 -13.68
N SER A 48 -7.59 3.24 -12.88
CA SER A 48 -7.50 3.69 -11.49
C SER A 48 -6.94 5.11 -11.41
N ASN A 49 -7.57 5.95 -10.61
CA ASN A 49 -7.08 7.31 -10.38
C ASN A 49 -6.21 7.45 -9.13
N ILE A 50 -6.16 6.43 -8.29
CA ILE A 50 -5.30 6.39 -7.10
C ILE A 50 -4.53 5.08 -7.10
N VAL A 51 -3.24 5.16 -6.80
CA VAL A 51 -2.38 3.98 -6.61
C VAL A 51 -1.85 3.97 -5.18
N VAL A 52 -1.94 2.81 -4.54
CA VAL A 52 -1.34 2.52 -3.24
C VAL A 52 -0.25 1.46 -3.42
N ILE A 53 1.00 1.81 -3.15
CA ILE A 53 2.15 0.93 -3.31
C ILE A 53 2.57 0.41 -1.94
N ASN A 54 2.40 -0.87 -1.70
CA ASN A 54 2.86 -1.55 -0.50
C ASN A 54 4.27 -2.09 -0.72
N THR A 55 5.24 -1.46 -0.11
CA THR A 55 6.67 -1.57 -0.44
C THR A 55 7.42 -2.53 0.48
N CYS A 56 8.50 -3.11 -0.03
CA CYS A 56 9.44 -3.92 0.72
C CYS A 56 10.76 -3.17 0.96
N GLY A 57 11.26 -3.22 2.19
CA GLY A 57 12.51 -2.56 2.59
C GLY A 57 13.54 -3.49 3.23
N PHE A 58 13.40 -4.81 3.03
CA PHE A 58 14.19 -5.79 3.77
C PHE A 58 15.59 -6.02 3.16
N ILE A 59 15.66 -6.33 1.87
CA ILE A 59 16.92 -6.54 1.13
C ILE A 59 17.09 -5.48 0.05
N ASP A 60 18.32 -5.26 -0.39
CA ASP A 60 18.63 -4.16 -1.32
C ASP A 60 17.89 -4.29 -2.66
N ASN A 61 17.80 -5.49 -3.22
CA ASN A 61 17.04 -5.71 -4.46
C ASN A 61 15.56 -5.34 -4.29
N ALA A 62 14.94 -5.70 -3.17
CA ALA A 62 13.55 -5.36 -2.90
C ALA A 62 13.34 -3.86 -2.62
N LYS A 63 14.33 -3.19 -2.04
CA LYS A 63 14.32 -1.72 -1.91
C LYS A 63 14.38 -1.06 -3.27
N GLN A 64 15.30 -1.51 -4.15
CA GLN A 64 15.42 -0.98 -5.49
C GLN A 64 14.14 -1.17 -6.30
N GLU A 65 13.57 -2.38 -6.30
CA GLU A 65 12.28 -2.67 -6.93
C GLU A 65 11.16 -1.75 -6.42
N SER A 66 11.15 -1.49 -5.11
CA SER A 66 10.16 -0.59 -4.51
C SER A 66 10.34 0.84 -4.98
N ILE A 67 11.57 1.35 -5.02
CA ILE A 67 11.89 2.70 -5.50
C ILE A 67 11.55 2.82 -6.99
N ASP A 68 11.98 1.89 -7.83
CA ASP A 68 11.69 1.90 -9.27
C ASP A 68 10.18 1.88 -9.54
N THR A 69 9.44 1.12 -8.74
CA THR A 69 7.97 1.07 -8.85
C THR A 69 7.33 2.41 -8.45
N ILE A 70 7.81 3.04 -7.36
CA ILE A 70 7.34 4.37 -6.94
C ILE A 70 7.59 5.39 -8.05
N LEU A 71 8.80 5.45 -8.59
CA LEU A 71 9.17 6.40 -9.65
C LEU A 71 8.31 6.20 -10.90
N ARG A 72 8.07 4.96 -11.32
CA ARG A 72 7.16 4.64 -12.45
C ARG A 72 5.76 5.21 -12.25
N TYR A 73 5.20 5.14 -11.04
CA TYR A 73 3.87 5.72 -10.77
C TYR A 73 3.90 7.23 -10.56
N VAL A 74 5.03 7.80 -10.13
CA VAL A 74 5.25 9.26 -10.15
C VAL A 74 5.26 9.77 -11.60
N ASP A 75 5.94 9.08 -12.51
CA ASP A 75 5.93 9.43 -13.94
C ASP A 75 4.50 9.34 -14.51
N ALA A 76 3.78 8.27 -14.23
CA ALA A 76 2.38 8.10 -14.63
C ALA A 76 1.47 9.23 -14.08
N LYS A 77 1.76 9.72 -12.88
CA LYS A 77 1.06 10.87 -12.30
C LYS A 77 1.38 12.16 -13.05
N GLN A 78 2.64 12.39 -13.43
CA GLN A 78 3.04 13.55 -14.23
C GLN A 78 2.39 13.54 -15.63
N GLU A 79 2.22 12.36 -16.21
CA GLU A 79 1.50 12.15 -17.47
C GLU A 79 -0.03 12.28 -17.34
N GLY A 80 -0.55 12.41 -16.12
CA GLY A 80 -1.99 12.54 -15.85
C GLY A 80 -2.77 11.23 -15.91
N LEU A 81 -2.10 10.08 -15.96
CA LEU A 81 -2.71 8.75 -15.94
C LEU A 81 -3.21 8.39 -14.54
N VAL A 82 -2.51 8.85 -13.50
CA VAL A 82 -2.83 8.67 -12.08
C VAL A 82 -2.96 10.02 -11.41
N GLU A 83 -3.94 10.20 -10.54
CA GLU A 83 -4.14 11.47 -9.82
C GLU A 83 -3.35 11.53 -8.51
N LYS A 84 -3.24 10.39 -7.81
CA LYS A 84 -2.55 10.29 -6.52
C LYS A 84 -1.75 9.02 -6.37
N VAL A 85 -0.59 9.15 -5.76
CA VAL A 85 0.31 8.05 -5.40
C VAL A 85 0.51 8.06 -3.90
N TYR A 86 0.16 6.95 -3.26
CA TYR A 86 0.38 6.70 -1.84
C TYR A 86 1.34 5.53 -1.66
N VAL A 87 2.25 5.65 -0.71
CA VAL A 87 3.25 4.62 -0.40
C VAL A 87 3.07 4.14 1.03
N THR A 88 3.11 2.83 1.22
CA THR A 88 3.04 2.17 2.53
C THR A 88 4.02 1.00 2.59
N GLY A 89 4.11 0.33 3.71
CA GLY A 89 4.90 -0.89 3.86
C GLY A 89 6.24 -0.70 4.54
N CYS A 90 7.09 -1.72 4.41
CA CYS A 90 8.34 -1.81 5.17
C CYS A 90 9.39 -0.77 4.76
N LEU A 91 9.50 -0.44 3.46
CA LEU A 91 10.42 0.60 2.99
C LEU A 91 10.01 1.95 3.56
N SER A 92 8.74 2.30 3.40
CA SER A 92 8.18 3.54 3.94
C SER A 92 8.35 3.62 5.46
N GLN A 93 8.04 2.55 6.20
CA GLN A 93 8.20 2.54 7.66
C GLN A 93 9.64 2.86 8.10
N ARG A 94 10.62 2.36 7.36
CA ARG A 94 12.03 2.49 7.74
C ARG A 94 12.69 3.78 7.27
N TYR A 95 12.32 4.28 6.09
CA TYR A 95 13.04 5.34 5.39
C TYR A 95 12.17 6.55 5.04
N LYS A 96 10.98 6.66 5.65
CA LYS A 96 10.00 7.70 5.31
C LYS A 96 10.61 9.09 5.25
N ASP A 97 11.32 9.51 6.29
CA ASP A 97 11.81 10.89 6.43
C ASP A 97 12.78 11.29 5.29
N SER A 98 13.63 10.35 4.84
CA SER A 98 14.51 10.59 3.70
C SER A 98 13.77 10.51 2.37
N LEU A 99 12.90 9.54 2.20
CA LEU A 99 12.17 9.35 0.95
C LEU A 99 11.16 10.46 0.67
N GLU A 100 10.53 11.04 1.68
CA GLU A 100 9.66 12.23 1.53
C GLU A 100 10.42 13.43 0.97
N LEU A 101 11.70 13.58 1.31
CA LEU A 101 12.56 14.65 0.80
C LEU A 101 13.06 14.36 -0.62
N GLU A 102 13.36 13.09 -0.91
CA GLU A 102 13.92 12.67 -2.21
C GLU A 102 12.87 12.52 -3.30
N ILE A 103 11.64 12.14 -2.94
CA ILE A 103 10.51 11.91 -3.87
C ILE A 103 9.28 12.69 -3.38
N PRO A 104 9.30 14.03 -3.47
CA PRO A 104 8.22 14.88 -2.99
C PRO A 104 6.92 14.77 -3.81
N GLU A 105 6.95 14.14 -4.98
CA GLU A 105 5.79 13.92 -5.85
C GLU A 105 4.81 12.88 -5.31
N VAL A 106 5.22 12.06 -4.35
CA VAL A 106 4.35 11.11 -3.63
C VAL A 106 3.42 11.90 -2.72
N ASP A 107 2.11 11.69 -2.83
CA ASP A 107 1.12 12.48 -2.10
C ASP A 107 1.11 12.19 -0.58
N SER A 108 1.40 10.97 -0.17
CA SER A 108 1.53 10.61 1.25
C SER A 108 2.26 9.30 1.47
N TRP A 109 2.99 9.24 2.57
CA TRP A 109 3.74 8.09 3.04
C TRP A 109 3.15 7.55 4.33
N PHE A 110 2.99 6.24 4.40
CA PHE A 110 2.40 5.51 5.53
C PHE A 110 3.32 4.39 5.98
N GLY A 111 3.41 4.17 7.28
CA GLY A 111 4.10 3.00 7.84
C GLY A 111 3.27 1.72 7.77
N THR A 112 3.85 0.62 8.19
CA THR A 112 3.20 -0.70 8.23
C THR A 112 2.00 -0.78 9.18
N ARG A 113 1.90 0.15 10.13
CA ARG A 113 0.83 0.22 11.14
C ARG A 113 -0.17 1.35 10.90
N ASP A 114 -0.02 2.06 9.80
CA ASP A 114 -0.81 3.27 9.51
C ASP A 114 -2.09 3.00 8.68
N LEU A 115 -2.61 1.77 8.68
CA LEU A 115 -3.79 1.39 7.89
C LEU A 115 -4.97 2.36 8.10
N SER A 116 -5.27 2.72 9.34
CA SER A 116 -6.39 3.64 9.64
C SER A 116 -6.15 5.05 9.08
N ARG A 117 -4.90 5.54 9.06
CA ARG A 117 -4.54 6.82 8.45
C ARG A 117 -4.66 6.77 6.92
N LEU A 118 -4.18 5.69 6.32
CA LEU A 118 -4.30 5.45 4.88
C LEU A 118 -5.77 5.40 4.45
N LEU A 119 -6.62 4.68 5.18
CA LEU A 119 -8.06 4.62 4.91
C LEU A 119 -8.72 6.01 4.99
N LYS A 120 -8.41 6.80 6.02
CA LYS A 120 -8.90 8.18 6.15
C LYS A 120 -8.50 9.04 4.96
N GLN A 121 -7.28 8.90 4.45
CA GLN A 121 -6.81 9.64 3.28
C GLN A 121 -7.57 9.23 2.00
N LEU A 122 -8.09 8.01 1.96
CA LEU A 122 -8.92 7.48 0.89
C LEU A 122 -10.43 7.72 1.12
N ASN A 123 -10.80 8.55 2.11
CA ASN A 123 -12.19 8.80 2.54
C ASN A 123 -12.93 7.52 2.95
N ALA A 124 -12.21 6.58 3.56
CA ALA A 124 -12.74 5.34 4.11
C ALA A 124 -12.58 5.32 5.63
N ASN A 125 -13.50 4.64 6.30
CA ASN A 125 -13.43 4.40 7.74
C ASN A 125 -12.93 2.96 8.00
N TYR A 126 -12.13 2.80 9.05
CA TYR A 126 -11.75 1.47 9.48
C TYR A 126 -12.97 0.74 10.05
N LYS A 127 -13.30 -0.41 9.47
CA LYS A 127 -14.44 -1.23 9.85
C LYS A 127 -13.99 -2.38 10.71
N HIS A 128 -14.30 -2.30 12.02
CA HIS A 128 -13.95 -3.34 12.99
C HIS A 128 -14.63 -4.68 12.71
N GLU A 129 -15.81 -4.66 12.13
CA GLU A 129 -16.56 -5.84 11.74
C GLU A 129 -15.89 -6.67 10.63
N LEU A 130 -14.93 -6.06 9.91
CA LEU A 130 -14.13 -6.73 8.88
C LEU A 130 -12.79 -7.24 9.39
N VAL A 131 -12.53 -7.18 10.70
CA VAL A 131 -11.31 -7.75 11.28
C VAL A 131 -11.36 -9.28 11.15
N GLY A 132 -10.33 -9.84 10.49
CA GLY A 132 -10.28 -11.27 10.16
C GLY A 132 -10.85 -11.62 8.79
N GLU A 133 -11.70 -10.77 8.21
CA GLU A 133 -12.16 -10.91 6.84
C GLU A 133 -11.10 -10.44 5.85
N ARG A 134 -10.88 -11.21 4.78
CA ARG A 134 -9.84 -10.89 3.81
C ARG A 134 -10.20 -11.40 2.42
N ILE A 135 -10.19 -10.52 1.45
CA ILE A 135 -10.32 -10.87 0.03
C ILE A 135 -8.97 -11.41 -0.43
N LEU A 136 -8.91 -12.71 -0.69
CA LEU A 136 -7.68 -13.38 -1.12
C LEU A 136 -7.35 -12.98 -2.57
N THR A 137 -6.08 -12.69 -2.79
CA THR A 137 -5.52 -12.36 -4.11
C THR A 137 -4.69 -13.50 -4.70
N ASN A 138 -4.40 -14.51 -3.90
CA ASN A 138 -3.69 -15.72 -4.33
C ASN A 138 -4.61 -16.68 -5.12
N PRO A 139 -4.03 -17.62 -5.89
CA PRO A 139 -4.77 -18.75 -6.45
C PRO A 139 -5.57 -19.51 -5.40
N SER A 140 -6.72 -20.06 -5.79
CA SER A 140 -7.70 -20.66 -4.87
C SER A 140 -7.21 -21.87 -4.04
N HIS A 141 -6.06 -22.44 -4.39
CA HIS A 141 -5.52 -23.64 -3.73
C HIS A 141 -4.64 -23.35 -2.52
N PHE A 142 -4.31 -22.08 -2.22
CA PHE A 142 -3.59 -21.70 -1.00
C PHE A 142 -3.93 -20.29 -0.53
N ALA A 143 -3.65 -20.00 0.75
CA ALA A 143 -3.71 -18.67 1.32
C ALA A 143 -2.60 -18.49 2.36
N TYR A 144 -2.10 -17.26 2.50
CA TYR A 144 -1.17 -16.94 3.57
C TYR A 144 -1.91 -16.71 4.88
N LEU A 145 -1.39 -17.27 5.96
CA LEU A 145 -1.86 -17.00 7.32
C LEU A 145 -0.78 -16.22 8.08
N LYS A 146 -1.05 -14.96 8.40
CA LYS A 146 -0.15 -14.14 9.22
C LYS A 146 -0.42 -14.42 10.69
N ILE A 147 0.43 -15.24 11.33
CA ILE A 147 0.30 -15.66 12.72
C ILE A 147 0.96 -14.71 13.73
N SER A 148 1.83 -13.83 13.26
CA SER A 148 2.51 -12.82 14.10
C SER A 148 2.88 -11.59 13.29
N GLU A 149 3.10 -10.48 14.00
CA GLU A 149 3.62 -9.24 13.42
C GLU A 149 4.90 -8.85 14.18
N GLY A 150 5.93 -8.48 13.40
CA GLY A 150 7.18 -7.98 13.96
C GLY A 150 8.00 -9.00 14.75
N CYS A 151 8.90 -8.47 15.58
CA CYS A 151 9.76 -9.24 16.48
C CYS A 151 10.31 -8.32 17.57
N ASP A 152 10.26 -8.75 18.80
CA ASP A 152 10.74 -8.00 19.99
C ASP A 152 12.23 -8.24 20.30
N ARG A 153 12.93 -9.07 19.51
CA ARG A 153 14.35 -9.37 19.74
C ARG A 153 15.26 -8.35 19.08
N PRO A 154 16.16 -7.68 19.84
CA PRO A 154 17.05 -6.66 19.32
C PRO A 154 18.33 -7.25 18.71
N CYS A 155 18.21 -8.10 17.68
CA CYS A 155 19.37 -8.63 16.98
C CYS A 155 20.07 -7.51 16.19
N SER A 156 21.38 -7.37 16.33
CA SER A 156 22.18 -6.27 15.78
C SER A 156 22.13 -6.15 14.26
N PHE A 157 21.87 -7.24 13.54
CA PHE A 157 21.82 -7.28 12.08
C PHE A 157 20.39 -7.27 11.51
N CYS A 158 19.36 -7.31 12.35
CA CYS A 158 17.97 -7.51 11.92
C CYS A 158 17.18 -6.20 11.92
N ALA A 159 16.60 -5.86 10.77
CA ALA A 159 15.77 -4.67 10.62
C ALA A 159 14.27 -4.90 10.89
N ILE A 160 13.83 -6.13 11.21
CA ILE A 160 12.41 -6.44 11.43
C ILE A 160 11.76 -5.56 12.50
N PRO A 161 12.38 -5.34 13.69
CA PRO A 161 11.79 -4.48 14.71
C PRO A 161 11.56 -3.03 14.24
N LEU A 162 12.43 -2.52 13.35
CA LEU A 162 12.31 -1.17 12.78
C LEU A 162 11.17 -1.07 11.74
N MET A 163 10.86 -2.17 11.05
CA MET A 163 9.89 -2.19 9.95
C MET A 163 8.52 -2.69 10.38
N ARG A 164 8.48 -3.62 11.31
CA ARG A 164 7.24 -4.31 11.71
C ARG A 164 6.93 -4.18 13.20
N GLY A 165 7.89 -3.73 14.00
CA GLY A 165 7.76 -3.55 15.44
C GLY A 165 8.04 -4.77 16.28
#